data_90f7db1e2c8f6987af77be22beef1bf7
#
_entry.id   90f7db1e2c8f6987af77be22beef1bf7
#
_cell.length_a   1.000
_cell.length_b   1.000
_cell.length_c   1.000
_cell.angle_alpha   90.00
_cell.angle_beta   90.00
_cell.angle_gamma   90.00
#
_symmetry.space_group_name_H-M   'P 1'
#
loop_
_entity.id
_entity.type
_entity.pdbx_description
1 polymer ?
#
loop_
_entity_poly.entity_id
_entity_poly.type
_entity_poly.pdbx_seq_one_letter_code
_entity_poly.pdbx_strand_id
1 'polypeptide(L)'
;MELFHEAFSEDEELVCVAENDACGVDAIQSILGCSVGKGNLLFRMRGKHAYTFYCRKTGQSARLVLRPLVDMTAKEKNDYLCKTAAADLFEIKPAQPLPEKARIFKSITCECCGEQTAEYYTRNENGKIVCLDCVHPYNRFLLI
;
A
#
# COMPACT_ATOMS: atom_id res chain seq x y z
N MET A 1 10.69 -0.11 -14.57
CA MET A 1 10.71 1.30 -15.05
C MET A 1 10.44 1.39 -16.55
N GLU A 2 11.00 0.51 -17.36
CA GLU A 2 10.72 0.46 -18.80
C GLU A 2 9.23 0.26 -19.15
N LEU A 3 8.45 -0.37 -18.28
CA LEU A 3 7.02 -0.60 -18.48
C LEU A 3 6.17 0.68 -18.56
N PHE A 4 6.62 1.80 -17.99
CA PHE A 4 5.82 3.02 -17.91
C PHE A 4 6.45 4.25 -18.55
N HIS A 5 7.67 4.17 -19.07
CA HIS A 5 8.43 5.26 -19.71
C HIS A 5 8.57 6.57 -18.89
N GLU A 6 8.16 6.56 -17.62
CA GLU A 6 8.25 7.71 -16.73
C GLU A 6 9.04 7.32 -15.47
N ALA A 7 10.03 8.15 -15.12
CA ALA A 7 11.00 7.81 -14.09
C ALA A 7 10.50 8.09 -12.67
N PHE A 8 9.60 9.06 -12.48
CA PHE A 8 9.15 9.48 -11.15
C PHE A 8 7.69 9.92 -11.16
N SER A 9 7.03 9.73 -10.03
CA SER A 9 5.69 10.23 -9.79
C SER A 9 5.74 11.72 -9.48
N GLU A 10 5.21 12.54 -10.36
CA GLU A 10 4.71 13.85 -9.96
C GLU A 10 3.32 13.62 -9.37
N ASP A 11 3.15 13.96 -8.10
CA ASP A 11 1.89 13.94 -7.34
C ASP A 11 0.82 12.93 -7.80
N GLU A 12 0.85 11.72 -7.26
CA GLU A 12 -0.14 10.64 -7.48
C GLU A 12 -0.26 10.09 -8.90
N GLU A 13 0.62 10.46 -9.85
CA GLU A 13 0.59 9.90 -11.21
C GLU A 13 0.90 8.40 -11.21
N LEU A 14 1.93 7.99 -10.44
CA LEU A 14 2.25 6.59 -10.20
C LEU A 14 1.72 6.15 -8.84
N VAL A 15 0.87 5.12 -8.84
CA VAL A 15 0.34 4.49 -7.63
C VAL A 15 0.89 3.09 -7.51
N CYS A 16 1.35 2.72 -6.33
CA CYS A 16 1.75 1.36 -5.99
C CYS A 16 0.83 0.76 -4.92
N VAL A 17 0.35 -0.46 -5.16
CA VAL A 17 -0.29 -1.30 -4.14
C VAL A 17 0.67 -2.42 -3.79
N ALA A 18 1.23 -2.40 -2.58
CA ALA A 18 2.11 -3.44 -2.04
C ALA A 18 1.29 -4.51 -1.31
N GLU A 19 1.60 -5.78 -1.54
CA GLU A 19 0.94 -6.91 -0.87
C GLU A 19 1.73 -7.44 0.34
N ASN A 20 2.77 -6.73 0.74
CA ASN A 20 3.61 -6.97 1.92
C ASN A 20 4.19 -5.65 2.43
N ASP A 21 4.86 -5.71 3.58
CA ASP A 21 5.58 -4.63 4.27
C ASP A 21 7.09 -4.91 4.37
N ALA A 22 7.63 -5.72 3.46
CA ALA A 22 9.04 -6.07 3.42
C ALA A 22 9.89 -4.96 2.77
N CYS A 23 11.22 -5.08 2.88
CA CYS A 23 12.21 -4.09 2.43
C CYS A 23 12.10 -3.67 0.94
N GLY A 24 11.44 -4.46 0.10
CA GLY A 24 11.11 -4.04 -1.28
C GLY A 24 10.24 -2.78 -1.35
N VAL A 25 9.47 -2.50 -0.29
CA VAL A 25 8.65 -1.27 -0.18
C VAL A 25 9.53 -0.03 -0.03
N ASP A 26 10.68 -0.13 0.65
CA ASP A 26 11.63 0.97 0.80
C ASP A 26 12.21 1.40 -0.55
N ALA A 27 12.49 0.43 -1.42
CA ALA A 27 12.92 0.71 -2.79
C ALA A 27 11.83 1.43 -3.60
N ILE A 28 10.57 1.05 -3.44
CA ILE A 28 9.42 1.71 -4.07
C ILE A 28 9.32 3.17 -3.61
N GLN A 29 9.50 3.42 -2.32
CA GLN A 29 9.49 4.77 -1.76
C GLN A 29 10.66 5.62 -2.26
N SER A 30 11.87 5.08 -2.19
CA SER A 30 13.11 5.83 -2.49
C SER A 30 13.34 6.04 -3.99
N ILE A 31 12.98 5.05 -4.82
CA ILE A 31 13.26 5.09 -6.27
C ILE A 31 12.07 5.64 -7.06
N LEU A 32 10.84 5.25 -6.68
CA LEU A 32 9.64 5.61 -7.42
C LEU A 32 8.87 6.79 -6.80
N GLY A 33 9.30 7.26 -5.64
CA GLY A 33 8.66 8.37 -4.94
C GLY A 33 7.23 8.10 -4.45
N CYS A 34 6.79 6.85 -4.48
CA CYS A 34 5.51 6.45 -3.90
C CYS A 34 5.61 6.47 -2.38
N SER A 35 4.69 7.13 -1.69
CA SER A 35 4.69 7.15 -0.22
C SER A 35 3.27 7.14 0.34
N VAL A 36 3.14 6.67 1.59
CA VAL A 36 1.85 6.65 2.30
C VAL A 36 1.29 8.06 2.47
N GLY A 37 2.16 9.02 2.82
CA GLY A 37 1.76 10.42 3.03
C GLY A 37 1.24 11.13 1.78
N LYS A 38 1.73 10.75 0.60
CA LYS A 38 1.20 11.22 -0.69
C LYS A 38 -0.10 10.50 -1.10
N GLY A 39 -0.46 9.39 -0.45
CA GLY A 39 -1.61 8.58 -0.83
C GLY A 39 -1.42 7.73 -2.09
N ASN A 40 -0.19 7.60 -2.58
CA ASN A 40 0.14 6.82 -3.78
C ASN A 40 0.92 5.53 -3.49
N LEU A 41 1.19 5.22 -2.22
CA LEU A 41 1.62 3.91 -1.74
C LEU A 41 0.52 3.34 -0.84
N LEU A 42 -0.10 2.28 -1.30
CA LEU A 42 -1.20 1.62 -0.61
C LEU A 42 -0.79 0.20 -0.22
N PHE A 43 -1.34 -0.29 0.89
CA PHE A 43 -1.07 -1.64 1.37
C PHE A 43 -2.32 -2.52 1.26
N ARG A 44 -2.16 -3.67 0.63
CA ARG A 44 -3.11 -4.76 0.63
C ARG A 44 -2.43 -5.99 1.20
N MET A 45 -2.30 -6.03 2.51
CA MET A 45 -1.52 -7.07 3.20
C MET A 45 -2.00 -8.49 2.86
N ARG A 46 -1.13 -9.25 2.19
CA ARG A 46 -1.34 -10.65 1.78
C ARG A 46 -0.11 -11.52 2.04
N GLY A 47 0.99 -10.92 2.54
CA GLY A 47 2.27 -11.61 2.76
C GLY A 47 2.94 -12.08 1.46
N LYS A 48 2.61 -11.50 0.32
CA LYS A 48 3.15 -11.86 -0.99
C LYS A 48 4.15 -10.82 -1.45
N HIS A 49 5.29 -11.24 -1.99
CA HIS A 49 6.19 -10.35 -2.70
C HIS A 49 5.59 -9.96 -4.05
N ALA A 50 4.55 -9.15 -3.98
CA ALA A 50 3.79 -8.69 -5.12
C ALA A 50 3.48 -7.20 -5.00
N TYR A 51 3.60 -6.50 -6.11
CA TYR A 51 3.42 -5.06 -6.22
C TYR A 51 2.62 -4.74 -7.46
N THR A 52 1.55 -3.99 -7.32
CA THR A 52 0.76 -3.54 -8.47
C THR A 52 1.00 -2.07 -8.69
N PHE A 53 1.43 -1.73 -9.89
CA PHE A 53 1.68 -0.35 -10.30
C PHE A 53 0.59 0.12 -11.25
N TYR A 54 0.21 1.38 -11.11
CA TYR A 54 -0.75 2.06 -11.95
C TYR A 54 -0.20 3.42 -12.34
N CYS A 55 -0.22 3.73 -13.63
CA CYS A 55 0.02 5.08 -14.11
C CYS A 55 -1.33 5.75 -14.40
N ARG A 56 -1.72 6.74 -13.60
CA ARG A 56 -3.02 7.42 -13.75
C ARG A 56 -3.12 8.17 -15.08
N LYS A 57 -2.01 8.71 -15.53
CA LYS A 57 -1.93 9.50 -16.76
C LYS A 57 -2.17 8.66 -18.02
N THR A 58 -1.56 7.49 -18.08
CA THR A 58 -1.65 6.61 -19.26
C THR A 58 -2.73 5.54 -19.16
N GLY A 59 -3.24 5.29 -17.95
CA GLY A 59 -4.14 4.18 -17.65
C GLY A 59 -3.45 2.80 -17.64
N GLN A 60 -2.14 2.74 -17.83
CA GLN A 60 -1.39 1.49 -17.78
C GLN A 60 -1.31 0.94 -16.38
N SER A 61 -1.32 -0.37 -16.27
CA SER A 61 -1.16 -1.06 -14.98
C SER A 61 -0.53 -2.43 -15.16
N ALA A 62 0.24 -2.85 -14.15
CA ALA A 62 0.84 -4.18 -14.11
C ALA A 62 1.00 -4.64 -12.66
N ARG A 63 0.73 -5.91 -12.40
CA ARG A 63 1.03 -6.55 -11.13
C ARG A 63 2.26 -7.44 -11.28
N LEU A 64 3.33 -7.08 -10.60
CA LEU A 64 4.59 -7.81 -10.57
C LEU A 64 4.61 -8.75 -9.37
N VAL A 65 4.86 -10.02 -9.60
CA VAL A 65 4.95 -11.05 -8.55
C VAL A 65 6.33 -11.66 -8.61
N LEU A 66 7.09 -11.58 -7.52
CA LEU A 66 8.40 -12.22 -7.42
C LEU A 66 8.22 -13.75 -7.58
N ARG A 67 9.02 -14.34 -8.49
CA ARG A 67 9.03 -15.78 -8.66
C ARG A 67 9.56 -16.48 -7.41
N PRO A 68 9.11 -17.70 -7.11
CA PRO A 68 9.58 -18.44 -5.94
C PRO A 68 11.11 -18.60 -5.94
N LEU A 69 11.75 -18.24 -4.84
CA LEU A 69 13.17 -18.47 -4.58
C LEU A 69 13.31 -19.65 -3.62
N VAL A 70 13.02 -20.84 -4.12
CA VAL A 70 13.05 -22.07 -3.33
C VAL A 70 14.44 -22.71 -3.34
N ASP A 71 14.76 -23.46 -2.29
CA ASP A 71 16.00 -24.23 -2.15
C ASP A 71 17.31 -23.43 -2.27
N MET A 72 17.27 -22.15 -1.93
CA MET A 72 18.41 -21.26 -1.94
C MET A 72 18.76 -20.79 -0.52
N THR A 73 20.05 -20.76 -0.20
CA THR A 73 20.56 -20.08 1.00
C THR A 73 20.39 -18.57 0.88
N ALA A 74 20.50 -17.84 1.99
CA ALA A 74 20.40 -16.38 1.99
C ALA A 74 21.40 -15.70 1.05
N LYS A 75 22.63 -16.23 0.97
CA LYS A 75 23.68 -15.72 0.06
C LYS A 75 23.31 -15.96 -1.40
N GLU A 76 22.86 -17.16 -1.74
CA GLU A 76 22.44 -17.49 -3.10
C GLU A 76 21.25 -16.66 -3.56
N LYS A 77 20.26 -16.44 -2.68
CA LYS A 77 19.14 -15.53 -2.96
C LYS A 77 19.62 -14.12 -3.29
N ASN A 78 20.51 -13.56 -2.47
CA ASN A 78 21.04 -12.24 -2.69
C ASN A 78 21.81 -12.16 -4.02
N ASP A 79 22.69 -13.11 -4.28
CA ASP A 79 23.46 -13.19 -5.53
C ASP A 79 22.55 -13.32 -6.75
N TYR A 80 21.49 -14.13 -6.64
CA TYR A 80 20.49 -14.32 -7.70
C TYR A 80 19.71 -13.03 -7.98
N LEU A 81 19.20 -12.38 -6.94
CA LEU A 81 18.46 -11.12 -7.06
C LEU A 81 19.32 -9.99 -7.68
N CYS A 82 20.62 -9.93 -7.35
CA CYS A 82 21.51 -8.90 -7.88
C CYS A 82 21.94 -9.14 -9.33
N LYS A 83 21.97 -10.38 -9.80
CA LYS A 83 22.51 -10.74 -11.11
C LYS A 83 21.45 -11.05 -12.16
N THR A 84 20.24 -11.35 -11.74
CA THR A 84 19.15 -11.79 -12.63
C THR A 84 18.38 -10.58 -13.17
N ALA A 85 18.05 -10.61 -14.45
CA ALA A 85 17.25 -9.57 -15.07
C ALA A 85 15.83 -9.49 -14.44
N ALA A 86 15.28 -8.30 -14.31
CA ALA A 86 13.96 -8.09 -13.70
C ALA A 86 12.84 -8.91 -14.37
N ALA A 87 12.91 -9.09 -15.69
CA ALA A 87 11.95 -9.91 -16.45
C ALA A 87 11.95 -11.39 -16.04
N ASP A 88 13.10 -11.89 -15.58
CA ASP A 88 13.25 -13.27 -15.11
C ASP A 88 12.91 -13.42 -13.63
N LEU A 89 13.04 -12.33 -12.85
CA LEU A 89 12.70 -12.29 -11.43
C LEU A 89 11.19 -12.22 -11.19
N PHE A 90 10.47 -11.46 -12.02
CA PHE A 90 9.07 -11.19 -11.80
C PHE A 90 8.18 -11.79 -12.89
N GLU A 91 7.05 -12.32 -12.44
CA GLU A 91 5.93 -12.65 -13.31
C GLU A 91 5.00 -11.45 -13.39
N ILE A 92 4.63 -11.04 -14.62
CA ILE A 92 3.67 -9.97 -14.84
C ILE A 92 2.27 -10.58 -14.90
N LYS A 93 1.36 -10.09 -14.05
CA LYS A 93 -0.04 -10.51 -13.99
C LYS A 93 -0.97 -9.33 -14.22
N PRO A 94 -2.23 -9.59 -14.62
CA PRO A 94 -3.24 -8.54 -14.69
C PRO A 94 -3.37 -7.81 -13.36
N ALA A 95 -3.44 -6.49 -13.42
CA ALA A 95 -3.70 -5.64 -12.28
C ALA A 95 -5.19 -5.70 -11.88
N GLN A 96 -5.46 -5.45 -10.61
CA GLN A 96 -6.82 -5.16 -10.14
C GLN A 96 -7.23 -3.75 -10.54
N PRO A 97 -8.51 -3.37 -10.41
CA PRO A 97 -8.94 -2.00 -10.69
C PRO A 97 -8.12 -0.96 -9.91
N LEU A 98 -7.84 0.17 -10.58
CA LEU A 98 -7.12 1.29 -9.98
C LEU A 98 -7.84 1.76 -8.71
N PRO A 99 -7.14 1.91 -7.57
CA PRO A 99 -7.71 2.48 -6.35
C PRO A 99 -8.18 3.92 -6.56
N GLU A 100 -9.21 4.32 -5.82
CA GLU A 100 -9.63 5.72 -5.78
C GLU A 100 -8.50 6.63 -5.27
N LYS A 101 -8.57 7.91 -5.63
CA LYS A 101 -7.67 8.93 -5.06
C LYS A 101 -7.92 9.11 -3.57
N ALA A 102 -6.86 9.49 -2.84
CA ALA A 102 -6.97 9.88 -1.45
C ALA A 102 -8.01 11.00 -1.29
N ARG A 103 -8.82 10.91 -0.25
CA ARG A 103 -9.82 11.94 0.10
C ARG A 103 -9.28 12.79 1.23
N ILE A 104 -9.60 14.07 1.18
CA ILE A 104 -9.34 14.99 2.29
C ILE A 104 -10.58 14.99 3.19
N PHE A 105 -10.39 14.69 4.46
CA PHE A 105 -11.44 14.69 5.48
C PHE A 105 -11.31 15.90 6.39
N LYS A 106 -12.44 16.37 6.93
CA LYS A 106 -12.43 17.41 7.98
C LYS A 106 -11.82 16.83 9.25
N SER A 107 -11.11 17.70 9.99
CA SER A 107 -10.67 17.38 11.34
C SER A 107 -11.82 17.58 12.33
N ILE A 108 -12.08 16.57 13.16
CA ILE A 108 -13.09 16.57 14.20
C ILE A 108 -12.39 16.37 15.54
N THR A 109 -12.75 17.15 16.56
CA THR A 109 -12.24 16.96 17.91
C THR A 109 -13.02 15.84 18.58
N CYS A 110 -12.31 14.82 19.05
CA CYS A 110 -12.90 13.73 19.84
C CYS A 110 -13.48 14.26 21.16
N GLU A 111 -14.76 14.02 21.41
CA GLU A 111 -15.43 14.49 22.62
C GLU A 111 -15.06 13.70 23.89
N CYS A 112 -14.22 12.66 23.75
CA CYS A 112 -13.71 11.87 24.88
C CYS A 112 -12.28 12.29 25.25
N CYS A 113 -11.31 12.19 24.32
CA CYS A 113 -9.89 12.49 24.61
C CYS A 113 -9.46 13.92 24.24
N GLY A 114 -10.28 14.66 23.48
CA GLY A 114 -9.95 16.03 23.03
C GLY A 114 -8.99 16.09 21.83
N GLU A 115 -8.50 14.96 21.31
CA GLU A 115 -7.60 14.91 20.17
C GLU A 115 -8.35 15.13 18.84
N GLN A 116 -7.66 15.74 17.88
CA GLN A 116 -8.21 15.89 16.54
C GLN A 116 -7.99 14.63 15.72
N THR A 117 -9.03 14.19 15.03
CA THR A 117 -9.00 13.04 14.12
C THR A 117 -9.78 13.37 12.85
N ALA A 118 -9.47 12.68 11.74
CA ALA A 118 -10.26 12.83 10.53
C ALA A 118 -11.68 12.26 10.71
N GLU A 119 -12.69 12.95 10.20
CA GLU A 119 -14.10 12.57 10.37
C GLU A 119 -14.42 11.12 10.01
N TYR A 120 -13.72 10.56 9.03
CA TYR A 120 -13.88 9.16 8.64
C TYR A 120 -13.53 8.17 9.77
N TYR A 121 -12.61 8.55 10.65
CA TYR A 121 -12.16 7.76 11.79
C TYR A 121 -12.86 8.14 13.09
N THR A 122 -14.07 8.68 12.99
CA THR A 122 -14.94 8.93 14.14
C THR A 122 -16.13 7.97 14.16
N ARG A 123 -16.73 7.82 15.33
CA ARG A 123 -17.98 7.10 15.54
C ARG A 123 -18.89 7.91 16.47
N ASN A 124 -20.18 7.74 16.29
CA ASN A 124 -21.15 8.25 17.26
C ASN A 124 -21.35 7.19 18.34
N GLU A 125 -21.09 7.56 19.58
CA GLU A 125 -21.32 6.73 20.75
C GLU A 125 -22.13 7.51 21.77
N ASN A 126 -23.36 7.08 22.02
CA ASN A 126 -24.29 7.73 22.97
C ASN A 126 -24.47 9.24 22.71
N GLY A 127 -24.53 9.65 21.46
CA GLY A 127 -24.68 11.05 21.04
C GLY A 127 -23.39 11.86 21.01
N LYS A 128 -22.24 11.29 21.37
CA LYS A 128 -20.92 11.92 21.28
C LYS A 128 -20.15 11.43 20.07
N ILE A 129 -19.37 12.34 19.46
CA ILE A 129 -18.47 11.98 18.37
C ILE A 129 -17.10 11.65 18.97
N VAL A 130 -16.69 10.39 18.88
CA VAL A 130 -15.43 9.89 19.45
C VAL A 130 -14.54 9.27 18.38
N CYS A 131 -13.22 9.29 18.61
CA CYS A 131 -12.24 8.62 17.75
C CYS A 131 -12.28 7.09 17.92
N LEU A 132 -11.58 6.37 17.05
CA LEU A 132 -11.56 4.89 17.09
C LEU A 132 -10.92 4.32 18.35
N ASP A 133 -10.01 5.07 19.01
CA ASP A 133 -9.38 4.64 20.27
C ASP A 133 -10.31 4.81 21.48
N CYS A 134 -11.26 5.75 21.39
CA CYS A 134 -12.20 6.06 22.45
C CYS A 134 -13.55 5.36 22.34
N VAL A 135 -13.87 4.83 21.14
CA VAL A 135 -15.13 4.11 20.94
C VAL A 135 -15.10 2.74 21.63
N HIS A 136 -16.16 2.40 22.34
CA HIS A 136 -16.30 1.07 22.92
C HIS A 136 -16.88 0.11 21.87
N PRO A 137 -16.15 -0.91 21.43
CA PRO A 137 -16.67 -1.83 20.44
C PRO A 137 -17.85 -2.61 21.03
N TYR A 138 -19.02 -2.46 20.40
CA TYR A 138 -20.16 -3.30 20.73
C TYR A 138 -20.00 -4.65 20.03
N ASN A 139 -19.55 -5.63 20.81
CA ASN A 139 -19.40 -7.00 20.31
C ASN A 139 -20.35 -7.93 21.09
N ARG A 140 -21.56 -8.09 20.56
CA ARG A 140 -22.54 -9.02 21.12
C ARG A 140 -22.20 -10.49 20.84
N PHE A 141 -21.46 -10.73 19.78
CA PHE A 141 -21.05 -12.06 19.34
C PHE A 141 -19.55 -12.22 19.53
N LEU A 142 -19.12 -12.47 20.77
CA LEU A 142 -17.79 -13.00 21.03
C LEU A 142 -17.80 -14.45 20.51
N LEU A 143 -17.35 -14.64 19.30
CA LEU A 143 -16.94 -15.97 18.85
C LEU A 143 -15.62 -16.26 19.58
N ILE A 144 -15.71 -17.15 20.54
CA ILE A 144 -14.57 -17.72 21.25
C ILE A 144 -13.85 -18.68 20.32
#